data_abb8171f73cb86c6c65334082068f3bf
#
_entry.id   abb8171f73cb86c6c65334082068f3bf
#
_cell.length_a   1.000
_cell.length_b   1.000
_cell.length_c   1.000
_cell.angle_alpha   90.00
_cell.angle_beta   90.00
_cell.angle_gamma   90.00
#
_symmetry.space_group_name_H-M   'P 1'
#
loop_
_entity.id
_entity.type
_entity.pdbx_description
1 polymer ?
#
loop_
_entity_poly.entity_id
_entity_poly.type
_entity_poly.pdbx_seq_one_letter_code
_entity_poly.pdbx_strand_id
1 'polypeptide(L)'
;MKITVIGPGAIGLVLAGSLDSKNQVSVLSKPEAYEKLKQNGLWIKKRNKKRKINAKIITEIDDSEIVIIAVKGYDLDNAVNLLHNFKGKVIICQNGLKMLNLNLEHNNNIYSIVTSMGAISTNSGVTEFK
;
A
#
# COMPACT_ATOMS: atom_id res chain seq x y z
N MET A 1 15.61 1.32 -3.81
CA MET A 1 14.80 0.08 -3.84
C MET A 1 13.46 0.39 -4.48
N LYS A 2 12.90 -0.54 -5.22
CA LYS A 2 11.57 -0.38 -5.82
C LYS A 2 10.53 -1.08 -4.95
N ILE A 3 9.56 -0.31 -4.47
CA ILE A 3 8.54 -0.78 -3.53
C ILE A 3 7.16 -0.43 -4.06
N THR A 4 6.27 -1.42 -4.10
CA THR A 4 4.84 -1.18 -4.40
C THR A 4 4.02 -1.33 -3.12
N VAL A 5 3.19 -0.34 -2.84
CA VAL A 5 2.19 -0.40 -1.77
C VAL A 5 0.83 -0.68 -2.42
N ILE A 6 0.20 -1.78 -2.04
CA ILE A 6 -1.16 -2.12 -2.49
C ILE A 6 -2.15 -1.54 -1.51
N GLY A 7 -2.99 -0.64 -1.97
CA GLY A 7 -4.04 -0.01 -1.19
C GLY A 7 -3.76 1.45 -0.88
N PRO A 8 -4.39 2.40 -1.59
CA PRO A 8 -4.24 3.83 -1.36
C PRO A 8 -5.12 4.34 -0.21
N GLY A 9 -5.32 3.52 0.80
CA GLY A 9 -6.04 3.87 2.01
C GLY A 9 -5.16 4.59 3.03
N ALA A 10 -5.68 4.79 4.24
CA ALA A 10 -5.00 5.58 5.26
C ALA A 10 -3.60 5.06 5.59
N ILE A 11 -3.48 3.78 5.90
CA ILE A 11 -2.19 3.18 6.29
C ILE A 11 -1.26 3.05 5.08
N GLY A 12 -1.79 2.65 3.92
CA GLY A 12 -0.98 2.52 2.71
C GLY A 12 -0.31 3.84 2.31
N LEU A 13 -1.02 4.95 2.40
CA LEU A 13 -0.46 6.26 2.08
C LEU A 13 0.55 6.74 3.14
N VAL A 14 0.36 6.41 4.42
CA VAL A 14 1.38 6.69 5.44
C VAL A 14 2.66 5.92 5.13
N LEU A 15 2.55 4.64 4.78
CA LEU A 15 3.71 3.83 4.41
C LEU A 15 4.40 4.38 3.16
N ALA A 16 3.64 4.68 2.11
CA ALA A 16 4.18 5.26 0.88
C ALA A 16 4.92 6.57 1.17
N GLY A 17 4.32 7.46 1.94
CA GLY A 17 4.92 8.73 2.31
C GLY A 17 6.12 8.63 3.25
N SER A 18 6.23 7.53 3.99
CA SER A 18 7.39 7.28 4.84
C SER A 18 8.58 6.71 4.06
N LEU A 19 8.33 6.12 2.91
CA LEU A 19 9.34 5.41 2.12
C LEU A 19 9.81 6.19 0.89
N ASP A 20 9.06 7.19 0.45
CA ASP A 20 9.25 7.86 -0.83
C ASP A 20 10.56 8.68 -0.94
N SER A 21 11.13 9.08 0.18
CA SER A 21 12.35 9.89 0.16
C SER A 21 13.61 9.08 -0.18
N LYS A 22 13.59 7.78 0.04
CA LYS A 22 14.77 6.90 -0.13
C LYS A 22 14.52 5.77 -1.13
N ASN A 23 13.32 5.64 -1.66
CA ASN A 23 12.94 4.54 -2.52
C ASN A 23 12.08 5.02 -3.69
N GLN A 24 12.05 4.23 -4.76
CA GLN A 24 11.07 4.40 -5.83
C GLN A 24 9.79 3.72 -5.39
N VAL A 25 8.78 4.51 -5.06
CA VAL A 25 7.52 3.98 -4.53
C VAL A 25 6.43 4.05 -5.58
N SER A 26 5.70 2.96 -5.74
CA SER A 26 4.46 2.90 -6.51
C SER A 26 3.31 2.58 -5.56
N VAL A 27 2.15 3.15 -5.82
CA VAL A 27 0.91 2.84 -5.09
C VAL A 27 -0.06 2.22 -6.08
N LEU A 28 -0.47 0.98 -5.79
CA LEU A 28 -1.40 0.26 -6.64
C LEU A 28 -2.82 0.58 -6.21
N SER A 29 -3.61 1.08 -7.17
CA SER A 29 -5.03 1.37 -6.99
C SER A 29 -5.89 0.44 -7.82
N LYS A 30 -7.15 0.35 -7.48
CA LYS A 30 -8.15 -0.26 -8.36
C LYS A 30 -8.32 0.59 -9.61
N PRO A 31 -8.61 -0.02 -10.79
CA PRO A 31 -8.77 0.74 -12.02
C PRO A 31 -9.80 1.86 -11.93
N GLU A 32 -10.90 1.66 -11.22
CA GLU A 32 -11.97 2.66 -11.04
C GLU A 32 -11.55 3.89 -10.25
N ALA A 33 -10.51 3.80 -9.42
CA ALA A 33 -9.99 4.91 -8.63
C ALA A 33 -8.78 5.62 -9.29
N TYR A 34 -8.20 5.01 -10.30
CA TYR A 34 -6.92 5.44 -10.87
C TYR A 34 -6.92 6.88 -11.36
N GLU A 35 -7.91 7.24 -12.19
CA GLU A 35 -7.95 8.58 -12.80
C GLU A 35 -8.11 9.67 -11.74
N LYS A 36 -8.97 9.44 -10.76
CA LYS A 36 -9.19 10.40 -9.67
C LYS A 36 -7.93 10.59 -8.82
N LEU A 37 -7.25 9.51 -8.49
CA LEU A 37 -6.01 9.56 -7.72
C LEU A 37 -4.90 10.26 -8.52
N LYS A 38 -4.83 10.00 -9.81
CA LYS A 38 -3.84 10.63 -10.70
C LYS A 38 -4.06 12.13 -10.82
N GLN A 39 -5.31 12.59 -10.91
CA GLN A 39 -5.65 14.00 -10.97
C GLN A 39 -5.35 14.73 -9.66
N ASN A 40 -5.71 14.13 -8.53
CA ASN A 40 -5.60 14.76 -7.22
C ASN A 40 -4.21 14.60 -6.60
N GLY A 41 -3.45 13.58 -7.00
CA GLY A 41 -2.20 13.20 -6.36
C GLY A 41 -2.43 12.47 -5.04
N LEU A 42 -1.35 12.06 -4.42
CA LEU A 42 -1.33 11.38 -3.12
C LEU A 42 -0.69 12.31 -2.10
N TRP A 43 -1.32 12.44 -0.94
CA TRP A 43 -0.93 13.41 0.06
C TRP A 43 -0.91 12.79 1.46
N ILE A 44 0.05 13.23 2.26
CA ILE A 44 0.10 12.94 3.68
C ILE A 44 0.00 14.24 4.47
N LYS A 45 -0.89 14.25 5.45
CA LYS A 45 -1.11 15.38 6.34
C LYS A 45 -0.73 14.99 7.76
N LYS A 46 0.11 15.79 8.40
CA LYS A 46 0.47 15.61 9.81
C LYS A 46 0.35 16.95 10.51
N ARG A 47 -0.51 17.02 11.49
CA ARG A 47 -0.87 18.29 12.15
C ARG A 47 -1.37 19.30 11.11
N ASN A 48 -0.75 20.48 10.99
CA ASN A 48 -1.12 21.52 10.03
C ASN A 48 -0.29 21.48 8.75
N LYS A 49 0.57 20.46 8.57
CA LYS A 49 1.44 20.33 7.39
C LYS A 49 0.92 19.26 6.46
N LYS A 50 0.82 19.62 5.18
CA LYS A 50 0.40 18.71 4.11
C LYS A 50 1.53 18.60 3.09
N ARG A 51 1.90 17.37 2.73
CA ARG A 51 2.97 17.10 1.77
C ARG A 51 2.49 16.13 0.70
N LYS A 52 2.88 16.38 -0.53
CA LYS A 52 2.64 15.44 -1.62
C LYS A 52 3.57 14.24 -1.48
N ILE A 53 3.02 13.03 -1.66
CA ILE A 53 3.79 11.80 -1.67
C ILE A 53 4.37 11.62 -3.07
N ASN A 54 5.67 11.39 -3.14
CA ASN A 54 6.37 11.15 -4.40
C ASN A 54 6.26 9.66 -4.75
N ALA A 55 5.12 9.26 -5.28
CA ALA A 55 4.86 7.89 -5.67
C ALA A 55 4.14 7.85 -7.02
N LYS A 56 4.46 6.82 -7.80
CA LYS A 56 3.77 6.52 -9.05
C LYS A 56 2.48 5.78 -8.73
N ILE A 57 1.39 6.14 -9.38
CA ILE A 57 0.12 5.42 -9.24
C ILE A 57 0.03 4.39 -10.36
N ILE A 58 -0.21 3.14 -10.00
CA ILE A 58 -0.26 2.01 -10.94
C ILE A 58 -1.52 1.18 -10.70
N THR A 59 -1.92 0.42 -11.70
CA THR A 59 -3.06 -0.51 -11.63
C THR A 59 -2.64 -1.97 -11.73
N GLU A 60 -1.38 -2.23 -12.08
CA GLU A 60 -0.79 -3.56 -12.18
C GLU A 60 0.57 -3.56 -11.48
N ILE A 61 0.96 -4.70 -10.90
CA ILE A 61 2.26 -4.83 -10.24
C ILE A 61 3.37 -4.68 -11.29
N ASP A 62 4.30 -3.81 -10.98
CA ASP A 62 5.50 -3.58 -11.78
C ASP A 62 6.68 -4.46 -11.32
N ASP A 63 7.90 -4.11 -11.70
CA ASP A 63 9.13 -4.82 -11.35
C ASP A 63 9.64 -4.55 -9.93
N SER A 64 8.75 -4.41 -8.98
CA SER A 64 9.10 -4.11 -7.59
C SER A 64 9.90 -5.22 -6.92
N GLU A 65 10.79 -4.85 -6.03
CA GLU A 65 11.55 -5.77 -5.19
C GLU A 65 10.75 -6.18 -3.96
N ILE A 66 9.93 -5.27 -3.45
CA ILE A 66 9.07 -5.47 -2.27
C ILE A 66 7.66 -5.00 -2.60
N VAL A 67 6.68 -5.79 -2.19
CA VAL A 67 5.27 -5.40 -2.20
C VAL A 67 4.76 -5.36 -0.78
N ILE A 68 4.15 -4.24 -0.40
CA ILE A 68 3.51 -4.07 0.91
C ILE A 68 1.99 -4.07 0.69
N ILE A 69 1.30 -5.01 1.32
CA ILE A 69 -0.16 -5.09 1.27
C ILE A 69 -0.73 -4.31 2.46
N ALA A 70 -1.43 -3.22 2.18
CA ALA A 70 -2.04 -2.35 3.19
C ALA A 70 -3.51 -2.10 2.87
N VAL A 71 -4.24 -3.16 2.55
CA VAL A 71 -5.67 -3.11 2.25
C VAL A 71 -6.48 -3.53 3.47
N LYS A 72 -7.79 -3.26 3.43
CA LYS A 72 -8.72 -3.77 4.43
C LYS A 72 -8.91 -5.28 4.29
N GLY A 73 -9.27 -5.97 5.40
CA GLY A 73 -9.34 -7.42 5.43
C GLY A 73 -10.18 -8.05 4.32
N TYR A 74 -11.30 -7.39 3.93
CA TYR A 74 -12.15 -7.88 2.84
C TYR A 74 -11.51 -7.80 1.45
N ASP A 75 -10.48 -6.97 1.28
CA ASP A 75 -9.73 -6.85 0.02
C ASP A 75 -8.43 -7.67 0.01
N LEU A 76 -8.10 -8.35 1.10
CA LEU A 76 -6.83 -9.04 1.24
C LEU A 76 -6.67 -10.18 0.22
N ASP A 77 -7.72 -10.98 0.01
CA ASP A 77 -7.67 -12.10 -0.93
C ASP A 77 -7.41 -11.60 -2.36
N ASN A 78 -8.06 -10.50 -2.74
CA ASN A 78 -7.84 -9.89 -4.06
C ASN A 78 -6.42 -9.37 -4.21
N ALA A 79 -5.87 -8.74 -3.18
CA ALA A 79 -4.50 -8.25 -3.19
C ALA A 79 -3.49 -9.39 -3.31
N VAL A 80 -3.71 -10.49 -2.59
CA VAL A 80 -2.86 -11.68 -2.66
C VAL A 80 -2.90 -12.30 -4.06
N ASN A 81 -4.07 -12.36 -4.70
CA ASN A 81 -4.21 -12.91 -6.05
C ASN A 81 -3.40 -12.12 -7.09
N LEU A 82 -3.19 -10.83 -6.89
CA LEU A 82 -2.35 -10.02 -7.77
C LEU A 82 -0.88 -10.44 -7.73
N LEU A 83 -0.46 -11.18 -6.72
CA LEU A 83 0.93 -11.58 -6.50
C LEU A 83 1.24 -13.00 -6.98
N HIS A 84 0.36 -13.59 -7.77
CA HIS A 84 0.49 -14.98 -8.21
C HIS A 84 1.86 -15.32 -8.81
N ASN A 85 2.42 -14.43 -9.61
CA ASN A 85 3.73 -14.61 -10.25
C ASN A 85 4.84 -13.75 -9.63
N PHE A 86 4.57 -13.10 -8.52
CA PHE A 86 5.54 -12.21 -7.88
C PHE A 86 6.59 -13.02 -7.12
N LYS A 87 7.87 -12.73 -7.34
CA LYS A 87 9.01 -13.44 -6.75
C LYS A 87 9.74 -12.65 -5.66
N GLY A 88 9.39 -11.40 -5.45
CA GLY A 88 10.02 -10.55 -4.45
C GLY A 88 9.49 -10.80 -3.03
N LYS A 89 9.82 -9.89 -2.14
CA LYS A 89 9.36 -9.95 -0.75
C LYS A 89 7.96 -9.35 -0.62
N VAL A 90 7.11 -9.99 0.15
CA VAL A 90 5.74 -9.52 0.43
C VAL A 90 5.63 -9.21 1.91
N ILE A 91 5.20 -8.01 2.22
CA ILE A 91 4.95 -7.56 3.59
C ILE A 91 3.46 -7.30 3.73
N ILE A 92 2.81 -7.97 4.67
CA ILE A 92 1.38 -7.80 4.92
C ILE A 92 1.22 -6.92 6.16
N CYS A 93 0.61 -5.76 5.98
CA CYS A 93 0.36 -4.80 7.05
C CYS A 93 -1.12 -4.82 7.39
N GLN A 94 -1.51 -5.64 8.35
CA GLN A 94 -2.89 -5.80 8.78
C GLN A 94 -3.02 -6.11 10.27
N ASN A 95 -4.13 -5.66 10.85
CA ASN A 95 -4.51 -5.93 12.23
C ASN A 95 -5.66 -6.96 12.28
N GLY A 96 -5.43 -8.19 11.82
CA GLY A 96 -6.51 -9.16 11.84
C GLY A 96 -6.04 -10.61 11.74
N LEU A 97 -6.91 -11.51 12.20
CA LEU A 97 -6.66 -12.95 12.17
C LEU A 97 -6.74 -13.56 10.77
N LYS A 98 -7.26 -12.83 9.79
CA LYS A 98 -7.41 -13.29 8.41
C LYS A 98 -6.09 -13.65 7.75
N MET A 99 -4.99 -13.05 8.21
CA MET A 99 -3.64 -13.37 7.75
C MET A 99 -3.24 -14.82 8.00
N LEU A 100 -3.75 -15.44 9.06
CA LEU A 100 -3.39 -16.80 9.45
C LEU A 100 -3.91 -17.85 8.48
N ASN A 101 -4.88 -17.50 7.64
CA ASN A 101 -5.53 -18.42 6.70
C ASN A 101 -5.08 -18.19 5.25
N LEU A 102 -4.08 -17.34 5.03
CA LEU A 102 -3.58 -17.06 3.68
C LEU A 102 -2.73 -18.21 3.17
N ASN A 103 -3.19 -18.80 2.08
CA ASN A 103 -2.43 -19.82 1.37
C ASN A 103 -1.61 -19.16 0.25
N LEU A 104 -0.40 -18.74 0.57
CA LEU A 104 0.54 -18.15 -0.37
C LEU A 104 1.55 -19.22 -0.83
N GLU A 105 1.04 -20.20 -1.54
CA GLU A 105 1.77 -21.43 -1.91
C GLU A 105 3.05 -21.20 -2.72
N HIS A 106 3.23 -20.03 -3.32
CA HIS A 106 4.29 -19.80 -4.29
C HIS A 106 5.33 -18.76 -3.87
N ASN A 107 5.23 -18.18 -2.69
CA ASN A 107 6.18 -17.18 -2.23
C ASN A 107 6.58 -17.44 -0.78
N ASN A 108 7.83 -17.90 -0.58
CA ASN A 108 8.39 -18.16 0.74
C ASN A 108 8.90 -16.89 1.45
N ASN A 109 8.85 -15.73 0.80
CA ASN A 109 9.35 -14.45 1.32
C ASN A 109 8.20 -13.55 1.80
N ILE A 110 7.41 -14.06 2.76
CA ILE A 110 6.26 -13.35 3.29
C ILE A 110 6.51 -12.96 4.73
N TYR A 111 6.29 -11.69 5.02
CA TYR A 111 6.43 -11.11 6.35
C TYR A 111 5.13 -10.43 6.74
N SER A 112 4.81 -10.42 8.01
CA SER A 112 3.68 -9.65 8.51
C SER A 112 4.14 -8.56 9.47
N ILE A 113 3.49 -7.42 9.41
CA ILE A 113 3.73 -6.31 10.30
C ILE A 113 2.41 -5.95 10.98
N VAL A 114 2.44 -5.87 12.30
CA VAL A 114 1.34 -5.28 13.06
C VAL A 114 1.70 -3.82 13.31
N THR A 115 0.79 -2.92 12.97
CA THR A 115 1.01 -1.48 13.11
C THR A 115 0.06 -0.91 14.15
N SER A 116 0.60 -0.02 15.00
CA SER A 116 -0.19 0.80 15.92
C SER A 116 -0.38 2.23 15.40
N MET A 117 -0.06 2.49 14.12
CA MET A 117 -0.22 3.82 13.55
C MET A 117 -1.70 4.23 13.50
N GLY A 118 -1.99 5.42 13.98
CA GLY A 118 -3.27 6.06 13.80
C GLY A 118 -3.28 6.91 12.54
N ALA A 119 -4.10 6.54 11.57
CA ALA A 119 -4.25 7.33 10.35
C ALA A 119 -5.71 7.27 9.89
N ILE A 120 -6.18 8.37 9.31
CA ILE A 120 -7.55 8.50 8.81
C ILE A 120 -7.47 8.98 7.37
N SER A 121 -8.21 8.31 6.48
CA SER A 121 -8.40 8.79 5.12
C SER A 121 -9.44 9.89 5.15
N THR A 122 -9.02 11.12 4.84
CA THR A 122 -9.91 12.29 4.84
C THR A 122 -10.57 12.52 3.50
N ASN A 123 -9.85 12.20 2.41
CA ASN A 123 -10.32 12.26 1.03
C ASN A 123 -9.62 11.16 0.23
N SER A 124 -10.12 10.91 -1.00
CA SER A 124 -9.42 10.01 -1.92
C SER A 124 -7.98 10.50 -2.18
N GLY A 125 -7.01 9.67 -1.85
CA GLY A 125 -5.58 10.00 -2.02
C GLY A 125 -4.99 10.85 -0.91
N VAL A 126 -5.73 11.15 0.17
CA VAL A 126 -5.21 11.94 1.29
C VAL A 126 -5.32 11.15 2.59
N THR A 127 -4.22 11.03 3.29
CA THR A 127 -4.19 10.44 4.63
C THR A 127 -3.77 11.49 5.66
N GLU A 128 -4.42 11.45 6.82
CA GLU A 128 -4.03 12.24 7.98
C GLU A 128 -3.41 11.33 9.02
N PHE A 129 -2.14 11.56 9.31
CA PHE A 129 -1.38 10.81 10.30
C PHE A 129 -1.57 11.43 11.67
N LYS A 130 -1.92 10.62 12.65
CA LYS A 130 -2.11 11.05 14.03
C LYS A 130 -0.99 10.60 14.96
#